data_7578528d5d9e278741cba991687884d6
#
_entry.id   7578528d5d9e278741cba991687884d6
#
_cell.length_a   1.000
_cell.length_b   1.000
_cell.length_c   1.000
_cell.angle_alpha   90.00
_cell.angle_beta   90.00
_cell.angle_gamma   90.00
#
_symmetry.space_group_name_H-M   'P 1'
#
loop_
_entity.id
_entity.type
_entity.pdbx_description
1 polymer ?
#
loop_
_entity_poly.entity_id
_entity_poly.type
_entity_poly.pdbx_seq_one_letter_code
_entity_poly.pdbx_strand_id
1 'polypeptide(L)'
;MPLSTQRQQKPKKSALPWLTLGVILFVTLFFVYLAAISQQNHTFRIFDNLAERQSQMLKVLVEKDIDFIGAAANFFHSVEPENWGQFPIFAEEVIQDSSSLIGLQWMPKVSKENLEEHMAQVRKQYPDFQLHTIPKDQPKQYGFILPEGEDAYIVSDIYPRSPRNTKLIGFYSSRDRFRLILEDITKTGDSNISDKIRLLQDGEDRGLEKTGMLVYHPVFSHQDDSLLGVMVGVVRTTRYFENLMLRTAAEQELVIQVKDIGFDAEDDPILFSSTGWSETEGLKIRKTISLQNREWILKFRLLAPMTANDKWTLASIALCGLVVGLLAAFVVNMISKEKYRLAQKVDEQTRELRYLVEHDTLTGIYNRRAFNSLFATMLEKEEPFSLVGFDIDKFKVINDHYGHAAGDKALQHVASIISEELNEGDFFARVGGDEFSILTYDTNPSILSAYLNRLIRKVASSPVECSPHQIDITLSVGAKPRTDENGEELMKAVDGLMYESKQAGRNCVSVSDVA
;
A
#
# COMPACT_ATOMS: atom_id res chain seq x y z
N MET A 1 37.62 -11.51 49.94
CA MET A 1 36.71 -12.28 49.04
C MET A 1 36.96 -11.86 47.60
N PRO A 2 37.20 -12.75 46.63
CA PRO A 2 37.40 -12.38 45.26
C PRO A 2 36.08 -11.87 44.67
N LEU A 3 36.15 -10.71 44.06
CA LEU A 3 35.06 -10.08 43.30
C LEU A 3 34.52 -11.13 42.29
N SER A 4 33.33 -11.65 42.56
CA SER A 4 32.61 -12.48 41.63
C SER A 4 32.47 -11.71 40.33
N THR A 5 33.14 -12.15 39.30
CA THR A 5 33.00 -11.71 37.92
C THR A 5 31.55 -11.92 37.48
N GLN A 6 30.67 -10.95 37.78
CA GLN A 6 29.37 -10.89 37.16
C GLN A 6 29.61 -10.74 35.65
N ARG A 7 29.36 -11.85 34.91
CA ARG A 7 29.24 -11.83 33.45
C ARG A 7 28.39 -10.64 33.05
N GLN A 8 28.99 -9.64 32.42
CA GLN A 8 28.29 -8.60 31.72
C GLN A 8 27.28 -9.26 30.77
N GLN A 9 26.00 -9.28 31.15
CA GLN A 9 24.93 -9.69 30.26
C GLN A 9 24.95 -8.72 29.08
N LYS A 10 25.35 -9.24 27.91
CA LYS A 10 25.22 -8.48 26.64
C LYS A 10 23.81 -7.94 26.54
N PRO A 11 23.62 -6.67 26.22
CA PRO A 11 22.29 -6.07 26.12
C PRO A 11 21.44 -6.88 25.14
N LYS A 12 20.30 -7.42 25.57
CA LYS A 12 19.30 -7.99 24.67
C LYS A 12 18.96 -6.92 23.65
N LYS A 13 19.24 -7.18 22.36
CA LYS A 13 18.88 -6.23 21.28
C LYS A 13 17.38 -5.95 21.40
N SER A 14 17.03 -4.70 21.62
CA SER A 14 15.63 -4.28 21.69
C SER A 14 14.93 -4.62 20.35
N ALA A 15 13.82 -5.32 20.43
CA ALA A 15 12.98 -5.60 19.24
C ALA A 15 12.17 -4.37 18.79
N LEU A 16 12.12 -3.34 19.60
CA LEU A 16 11.29 -2.16 19.39
C LEU A 16 11.55 -1.43 18.06
N PRO A 17 12.81 -1.21 17.61
CA PRO A 17 13.08 -0.58 16.32
C PRO A 17 12.53 -1.38 15.13
N TRP A 18 12.64 -2.71 15.19
CA TRP A 18 12.12 -3.59 14.14
C TRP A 18 10.59 -3.61 14.11
N LEU A 19 9.97 -3.57 15.27
CA LEU A 19 8.51 -3.48 15.40
C LEU A 19 8.00 -2.16 14.86
N THR A 20 8.67 -1.04 15.17
CA THR A 20 8.35 0.29 14.61
C THR A 20 8.44 0.29 13.09
N LEU A 21 9.53 -0.27 12.53
CA LEU A 21 9.69 -0.39 11.09
C LEU A 21 8.57 -1.23 10.47
N GLY A 22 8.25 -2.38 11.07
CA GLY A 22 7.20 -3.27 10.59
C GLY A 22 5.82 -2.61 10.55
N VAL A 23 5.46 -1.86 11.59
CA VAL A 23 4.19 -1.12 11.65
C VAL A 23 4.12 -0.05 10.55
N ILE A 24 5.18 0.75 10.39
CA ILE A 24 5.20 1.81 9.36
C ILE A 24 5.14 1.21 7.96
N LEU A 25 5.86 0.12 7.69
CA LEU A 25 5.79 -0.56 6.39
C LEU A 25 4.41 -1.15 6.12
N PHE A 26 3.76 -1.74 7.13
CA PHE A 26 2.39 -2.24 7.00
C PHE A 26 1.41 -1.11 6.65
N VAL A 27 1.48 0.01 7.35
CA VAL A 27 0.64 1.20 7.08
C VAL A 27 0.94 1.74 5.67
N THR A 28 2.22 1.81 5.28
CA THR A 28 2.60 2.25 3.93
C THR A 28 2.02 1.35 2.85
N LEU A 29 2.14 0.03 2.99
CA LEU A 29 1.58 -0.94 2.04
C LEU A 29 0.06 -0.81 1.95
N PHE A 30 -0.61 -0.58 3.07
CA PHE A 30 -2.05 -0.34 3.09
C PHE A 30 -2.43 0.92 2.30
N PHE A 31 -1.70 2.03 2.46
CA PHE A 31 -1.95 3.24 1.68
C PHE A 31 -1.62 3.07 0.19
N VAL A 32 -0.55 2.36 -0.17
CA VAL A 32 -0.23 2.01 -1.56
C VAL A 32 -1.35 1.19 -2.19
N TYR A 33 -1.88 0.22 -1.45
CA TYR A 33 -3.02 -0.59 -1.90
C TYR A 33 -4.29 0.26 -2.13
N LEU A 34 -4.63 1.14 -1.19
CA LEU A 34 -5.77 2.06 -1.34
C LEU A 34 -5.58 3.01 -2.52
N ALA A 35 -4.38 3.56 -2.70
CA ALA A 35 -4.05 4.42 -3.83
C ALA A 35 -4.17 3.67 -5.16
N ALA A 36 -3.71 2.42 -5.24
CA ALA A 36 -3.83 1.59 -6.43
C ALA A 36 -5.29 1.31 -6.81
N ILE A 37 -6.14 0.96 -5.82
CA ILE A 37 -7.60 0.79 -6.05
C ILE A 37 -8.24 2.10 -6.48
N SER A 38 -7.91 3.21 -5.84
CA SER A 38 -8.46 4.53 -6.19
C SER A 38 -8.11 4.90 -7.62
N GLN A 39 -6.85 4.68 -8.02
CA GLN A 39 -6.36 4.94 -9.37
C GLN A 39 -7.05 4.05 -10.40
N GLN A 40 -7.20 2.75 -10.11
CA GLN A 40 -7.91 1.82 -10.98
C GLN A 40 -9.37 2.24 -11.18
N ASN A 41 -10.06 2.62 -10.10
CA ASN A 41 -11.44 3.10 -10.16
C ASN A 41 -11.56 4.42 -10.94
N HIS A 42 -10.56 5.30 -10.82
CA HIS A 42 -10.52 6.55 -11.58
C HIS A 42 -10.36 6.27 -13.07
N THR A 43 -9.40 5.45 -13.46
CA THR A 43 -9.18 5.02 -14.84
C THR A 43 -10.42 4.35 -15.42
N PHE A 44 -11.07 3.46 -14.65
CA PHE A 44 -12.31 2.82 -15.08
C PHE A 44 -13.41 3.83 -15.39
N ARG A 45 -13.62 4.82 -14.52
CA ARG A 45 -14.65 5.87 -14.72
C ARG A 45 -14.37 6.74 -15.95
N ILE A 46 -13.10 7.11 -16.17
CA ILE A 46 -12.72 7.86 -17.38
C ILE A 46 -13.00 7.03 -18.62
N PHE A 47 -12.60 5.76 -18.59
CA PHE A 47 -12.80 4.84 -19.70
C PHE A 47 -14.29 4.58 -19.98
N ASP A 48 -15.13 4.40 -18.95
CA ASP A 48 -16.57 4.22 -19.10
C ASP A 48 -17.23 5.47 -19.70
N ASN A 49 -16.88 6.64 -19.23
CA ASN A 49 -17.36 7.91 -19.79
C ASN A 49 -16.94 8.10 -21.25
N LEU A 50 -15.70 7.70 -21.59
CA LEU A 50 -15.21 7.75 -22.96
C LEU A 50 -16.00 6.79 -23.86
N ALA A 51 -16.18 5.54 -23.42
CA ALA A 51 -16.95 4.54 -24.15
C ALA A 51 -18.41 4.98 -24.37
N GLU A 52 -19.02 5.60 -23.35
CA GLU A 52 -20.37 6.15 -23.45
C GLU A 52 -20.46 7.28 -24.49
N ARG A 53 -19.55 8.26 -24.42
CA ARG A 53 -19.50 9.38 -25.39
C ARG A 53 -19.30 8.88 -26.82
N GLN A 54 -18.41 7.90 -27.01
CA GLN A 54 -18.16 7.31 -28.34
C GLN A 54 -19.39 6.58 -28.87
N SER A 55 -20.08 5.85 -28.01
CA SER A 55 -21.31 5.14 -28.36
C SER A 55 -22.42 6.12 -28.78
N GLN A 56 -22.62 7.19 -28.01
CA GLN A 56 -23.59 8.24 -28.31
C GLN A 56 -23.23 8.99 -29.61
N MET A 57 -21.95 9.30 -29.81
CA MET A 57 -21.50 9.97 -31.01
C MET A 57 -21.74 9.10 -32.25
N LEU A 58 -21.45 7.79 -32.17
CA LEU A 58 -21.73 6.86 -33.25
C LEU A 58 -23.23 6.81 -33.58
N LYS A 59 -24.08 6.73 -32.54
CA LYS A 59 -25.53 6.75 -32.72
C LYS A 59 -25.98 8.01 -33.46
N VAL A 60 -25.54 9.18 -33.04
CA VAL A 60 -25.87 10.45 -33.68
C VAL A 60 -25.39 10.51 -35.14
N LEU A 61 -24.20 9.96 -35.44
CA LEU A 61 -23.70 9.91 -36.82
C LEU A 61 -24.57 9.03 -37.72
N VAL A 62 -25.01 7.87 -37.20
CA VAL A 62 -25.89 6.97 -37.96
C VAL A 62 -27.27 7.59 -38.16
N GLU A 63 -27.86 8.14 -37.10
CA GLU A 63 -29.18 8.83 -37.18
C GLU A 63 -29.13 9.99 -38.15
N LYS A 64 -28.05 10.79 -38.14
CA LYS A 64 -27.89 11.91 -39.10
C LYS A 64 -27.84 11.42 -40.54
N ASP A 65 -27.16 10.30 -40.82
CA ASP A 65 -27.17 9.75 -42.21
C ASP A 65 -28.55 9.22 -42.61
N ILE A 66 -29.30 8.63 -41.68
CA ILE A 66 -30.70 8.25 -41.89
C ILE A 66 -31.54 9.45 -42.26
N ASP A 67 -31.40 10.59 -41.51
CA ASP A 67 -32.11 11.83 -41.78
C ASP A 67 -31.76 12.39 -43.17
N PHE A 68 -30.50 12.33 -43.58
CA PHE A 68 -30.08 12.73 -44.93
C PHE A 68 -30.69 11.87 -46.01
N ILE A 69 -30.81 10.55 -45.81
CA ILE A 69 -31.49 9.67 -46.72
C ILE A 69 -32.99 9.93 -46.77
N GLY A 70 -33.59 10.24 -45.60
CA GLY A 70 -34.98 10.69 -45.51
C GLY A 70 -35.22 12.01 -46.25
N ALA A 71 -34.31 12.97 -46.17
CA ALA A 71 -34.38 14.20 -46.93
C ALA A 71 -34.31 13.93 -48.44
N ALA A 72 -33.47 12.98 -48.89
CA ALA A 72 -33.41 12.53 -50.27
C ALA A 72 -34.70 11.80 -50.73
N ALA A 73 -35.33 11.04 -49.83
CA ALA A 73 -36.64 10.44 -50.07
C ALA A 73 -37.75 11.50 -50.23
N ASN A 74 -37.74 12.54 -49.38
CA ASN A 74 -38.68 13.65 -49.46
C ASN A 74 -38.58 14.42 -50.77
N PHE A 75 -37.44 14.42 -51.47
CA PHE A 75 -37.35 14.97 -52.81
C PHE A 75 -38.36 14.31 -53.75
N PHE A 76 -38.44 12.98 -53.79
CA PHE A 76 -39.35 12.24 -54.63
C PHE A 76 -40.82 12.31 -54.15
N HIS A 77 -41.03 12.59 -52.86
CA HIS A 77 -42.37 12.84 -52.32
C HIS A 77 -42.92 14.22 -52.75
N SER A 78 -42.03 15.22 -52.79
CA SER A 78 -42.42 16.62 -52.94
C SER A 78 -42.32 17.16 -54.38
N VAL A 79 -41.64 16.45 -55.28
CA VAL A 79 -41.35 16.88 -56.66
C VAL A 79 -42.13 16.00 -57.64
N GLU A 80 -42.81 16.63 -58.58
CA GLU A 80 -43.56 15.91 -59.64
C GLU A 80 -42.63 15.03 -60.50
N PRO A 81 -43.09 13.86 -60.99
CA PRO A 81 -42.25 12.87 -61.70
C PRO A 81 -41.50 13.44 -62.91
N GLU A 82 -42.03 14.44 -63.57
CA GLU A 82 -41.35 15.10 -64.72
C GLU A 82 -40.05 15.78 -64.31
N ASN A 83 -39.92 16.19 -63.05
CA ASN A 83 -38.77 16.91 -62.49
C ASN A 83 -37.80 16.00 -61.73
N TRP A 84 -38.03 14.71 -61.63
CA TRP A 84 -37.16 13.74 -60.97
C TRP A 84 -35.73 13.69 -61.57
N GLY A 85 -35.56 14.15 -62.80
CA GLY A 85 -34.24 14.31 -63.44
C GLY A 85 -33.27 15.28 -62.69
N GLN A 86 -33.80 16.09 -61.77
CA GLN A 86 -32.99 16.98 -60.92
C GLN A 86 -32.41 16.30 -59.67
N PHE A 87 -32.78 15.04 -59.39
CA PHE A 87 -32.29 14.26 -58.25
C PHE A 87 -30.76 14.29 -58.08
N PRO A 88 -29.92 14.17 -59.13
CA PRO A 88 -28.47 14.19 -58.95
C PRO A 88 -27.94 15.48 -58.35
N ILE A 89 -28.56 16.65 -58.63
CA ILE A 89 -28.14 17.94 -58.06
C ILE A 89 -28.41 17.93 -56.54
N PHE A 90 -29.59 17.49 -56.14
CA PHE A 90 -29.97 17.37 -54.75
C PHE A 90 -29.12 16.32 -54.01
N ALA A 91 -28.91 15.16 -54.62
CA ALA A 91 -28.13 14.04 -54.09
C ALA A 91 -26.66 14.42 -53.87
N GLU A 92 -26.13 15.32 -54.68
CA GLU A 92 -24.73 15.84 -54.53
C GLU A 92 -24.59 16.61 -53.21
N GLU A 93 -25.51 17.52 -52.90
CA GLU A 93 -25.51 18.28 -51.66
C GLU A 93 -25.62 17.36 -50.44
N VAL A 94 -26.56 16.42 -50.47
CA VAL A 94 -26.80 15.46 -49.40
C VAL A 94 -25.55 14.61 -49.12
N ILE A 95 -24.87 14.11 -50.16
CA ILE A 95 -23.67 13.28 -49.98
C ILE A 95 -22.47 14.12 -49.49
N GLN A 96 -22.33 15.35 -49.94
CA GLN A 96 -21.24 16.23 -49.49
C GLN A 96 -21.32 16.53 -48.00
N ASP A 97 -22.52 16.62 -47.42
CA ASP A 97 -22.74 16.87 -45.99
C ASP A 97 -22.59 15.63 -45.09
N SER A 98 -22.58 14.44 -45.69
CA SER A 98 -22.34 13.18 -44.98
C SER A 98 -20.88 12.72 -45.08
N SER A 99 -20.34 12.24 -43.96
CA SER A 99 -18.99 11.66 -43.90
C SER A 99 -18.93 10.18 -44.29
N SER A 100 -20.05 9.46 -44.28
CA SER A 100 -20.13 7.99 -44.41
C SER A 100 -21.02 7.53 -45.54
N LEU A 101 -21.93 8.35 -46.01
CA LEU A 101 -22.78 8.08 -47.14
C LEU A 101 -21.92 8.12 -48.43
N ILE A 102 -21.96 7.06 -49.22
CA ILE A 102 -21.17 6.94 -50.44
C ILE A 102 -22.02 6.92 -51.70
N GLY A 103 -23.33 6.83 -51.56
CA GLY A 103 -24.25 6.85 -52.68
C GLY A 103 -25.71 6.84 -52.27
N LEU A 104 -26.55 7.37 -53.15
CA LEU A 104 -27.98 7.33 -53.07
C LEU A 104 -28.54 6.63 -54.28
N GLN A 105 -29.55 5.79 -54.13
CA GLN A 105 -30.18 5.04 -55.19
C GLN A 105 -31.72 5.25 -55.10
N TRP A 106 -32.33 5.60 -56.19
CA TRP A 106 -33.79 5.63 -56.33
C TRP A 106 -34.30 4.32 -56.91
N MET A 107 -35.18 3.65 -56.19
CA MET A 107 -35.79 2.38 -56.57
C MET A 107 -37.32 2.55 -56.59
N PRO A 108 -37.92 3.03 -57.70
CA PRO A 108 -39.36 3.07 -57.84
C PRO A 108 -39.97 1.68 -57.83
N LYS A 109 -41.17 1.59 -57.32
CA LYS A 109 -42.04 0.42 -57.38
C LYS A 109 -42.60 0.30 -58.81
N VAL A 110 -42.33 -0.86 -59.48
CA VAL A 110 -42.72 -1.10 -60.84
C VAL A 110 -43.52 -2.39 -60.92
N SER A 111 -44.77 -2.33 -61.34
CA SER A 111 -45.59 -3.50 -61.64
C SER A 111 -45.12 -4.18 -62.95
N LYS A 112 -45.41 -5.46 -63.10
CA LYS A 112 -45.09 -6.19 -64.30
C LYS A 112 -45.71 -5.58 -65.55
N GLU A 113 -46.89 -5.00 -65.41
CA GLU A 113 -47.64 -4.35 -66.53
C GLU A 113 -46.94 -3.08 -67.03
N ASN A 114 -46.37 -2.29 -66.12
CA ASN A 114 -45.70 -1.02 -66.44
C ASN A 114 -44.19 -1.19 -66.70
N LEU A 115 -43.67 -2.41 -66.63
CA LEU A 115 -42.23 -2.70 -66.70
C LEU A 115 -41.58 -2.24 -68.02
N GLU A 116 -42.20 -2.54 -69.18
CA GLU A 116 -41.64 -2.15 -70.47
C GLU A 116 -41.61 -0.64 -70.69
N GLU A 117 -42.64 0.07 -70.23
CA GLU A 117 -42.68 1.54 -70.26
C GLU A 117 -41.61 2.15 -69.39
N HIS A 118 -41.48 1.65 -68.15
CA HIS A 118 -40.44 2.06 -67.25
C HIS A 118 -39.02 1.81 -67.80
N MET A 119 -38.76 0.63 -68.34
CA MET A 119 -37.49 0.31 -68.98
C MET A 119 -37.18 1.24 -70.16
N ALA A 120 -38.18 1.59 -70.97
CA ALA A 120 -38.01 2.52 -72.06
C ALA A 120 -37.67 3.94 -71.61
N GLN A 121 -38.22 4.36 -70.47
CA GLN A 121 -37.93 5.65 -69.88
C GLN A 121 -36.50 5.69 -69.31
N VAL A 122 -36.07 4.69 -68.54
CA VAL A 122 -34.73 4.63 -67.94
C VAL A 122 -33.66 4.55 -69.02
N ARG A 123 -33.90 3.82 -70.13
CA ARG A 123 -32.98 3.73 -71.29
C ARG A 123 -32.70 5.07 -71.96
N LYS A 124 -33.57 6.04 -71.87
CA LYS A 124 -33.31 7.40 -72.40
C LYS A 124 -32.10 8.05 -71.71
N GLN A 125 -31.92 7.74 -70.45
CA GLN A 125 -30.80 8.28 -69.64
C GLN A 125 -29.62 7.30 -69.54
N TYR A 126 -29.93 6.01 -69.50
CA TYR A 126 -28.95 4.91 -69.38
C TYR A 126 -29.13 3.93 -70.55
N PRO A 127 -28.52 4.17 -71.72
CA PRO A 127 -28.71 3.32 -72.92
C PRO A 127 -28.35 1.85 -72.69
N ASP A 128 -27.39 1.58 -71.83
CA ASP A 128 -26.94 0.21 -71.53
C ASP A 128 -27.76 -0.50 -70.44
N PHE A 129 -28.93 0.06 -70.10
CA PHE A 129 -29.83 -0.49 -69.08
C PHE A 129 -30.21 -1.93 -69.40
N GLN A 130 -29.94 -2.83 -68.42
CA GLN A 130 -30.37 -4.22 -68.45
C GLN A 130 -30.96 -4.60 -67.07
N LEU A 131 -32.22 -5.07 -67.10
CA LEU A 131 -32.85 -5.58 -65.90
C LEU A 131 -32.14 -6.83 -65.39
N HIS A 132 -31.75 -6.86 -64.12
CA HIS A 132 -31.01 -7.96 -63.55
C HIS A 132 -31.16 -8.07 -62.04
N THR A 133 -30.94 -9.27 -61.53
CA THR A 133 -30.90 -9.54 -60.07
C THR A 133 -29.76 -10.50 -59.75
N ILE A 134 -29.42 -10.59 -58.49
CA ILE A 134 -28.43 -11.53 -57.97
C ILE A 134 -29.08 -12.30 -56.82
N PRO A 135 -29.70 -13.45 -57.10
CA PRO A 135 -30.30 -14.29 -56.06
C PRO A 135 -29.23 -14.79 -55.07
N LYS A 136 -29.67 -15.26 -53.89
CA LYS A 136 -28.75 -15.81 -52.89
C LYS A 136 -28.00 -17.00 -53.45
N ASP A 137 -26.67 -16.97 -53.34
CA ASP A 137 -25.75 -18.04 -53.74
C ASP A 137 -25.85 -18.46 -55.26
N GLN A 138 -26.35 -17.57 -56.09
CA GLN A 138 -26.48 -17.76 -57.53
C GLN A 138 -25.76 -16.68 -58.33
N PRO A 139 -25.38 -16.94 -59.58
CA PRO A 139 -24.84 -15.92 -60.46
C PRO A 139 -25.89 -14.86 -60.81
N LYS A 140 -25.43 -13.74 -61.34
CA LYS A 140 -26.27 -12.66 -61.87
C LYS A 140 -27.21 -13.23 -62.95
N GLN A 141 -28.50 -12.93 -62.79
CA GLN A 141 -29.55 -13.32 -63.72
C GLN A 141 -30.15 -12.05 -64.36
N TYR A 142 -30.47 -12.16 -65.64
CA TYR A 142 -31.06 -11.08 -66.45
C TYR A 142 -32.55 -11.33 -66.69
N GLY A 143 -33.31 -10.24 -66.76
CA GLY A 143 -34.76 -10.29 -66.96
C GLY A 143 -35.54 -10.25 -65.63
N PHE A 144 -36.86 -10.40 -65.74
CA PHE A 144 -37.77 -10.36 -64.60
C PHE A 144 -38.04 -11.79 -64.10
N ILE A 145 -37.69 -12.11 -62.89
CA ILE A 145 -37.82 -13.45 -62.32
C ILE A 145 -38.67 -13.51 -61.03
N LEU A 146 -39.29 -12.41 -60.63
CA LEU A 146 -40.17 -12.42 -59.46
C LEU A 146 -41.48 -13.18 -59.76
N PRO A 147 -42.12 -13.74 -58.70
CA PRO A 147 -43.42 -14.41 -58.84
C PRO A 147 -44.47 -13.50 -59.47
N GLU A 148 -45.51 -14.13 -60.03
CA GLU A 148 -46.62 -13.40 -60.62
C GLU A 148 -47.41 -12.62 -59.57
N GLY A 149 -47.60 -11.33 -59.80
CA GLY A 149 -48.29 -10.41 -58.88
C GLY A 149 -47.35 -9.67 -57.89
N GLU A 150 -46.04 -9.94 -57.92
CA GLU A 150 -45.06 -9.16 -57.14
C GLU A 150 -44.53 -7.99 -57.96
N ASP A 151 -44.44 -6.80 -57.30
CA ASP A 151 -43.83 -5.61 -57.86
C ASP A 151 -42.32 -5.62 -57.70
N ALA A 152 -41.59 -5.12 -58.69
CA ALA A 152 -40.15 -4.94 -58.62
C ALA A 152 -39.78 -3.53 -58.13
N TYR A 153 -38.78 -3.44 -57.30
CA TYR A 153 -38.14 -2.17 -56.93
C TYR A 153 -36.80 -2.11 -57.66
N ILE A 154 -36.74 -1.26 -58.69
CA ILE A 154 -35.68 -1.28 -59.69
C ILE A 154 -34.79 -0.04 -59.49
N VAL A 155 -33.46 -0.24 -59.36
CA VAL A 155 -32.53 0.91 -59.33
C VAL A 155 -32.61 1.64 -60.65
N SER A 156 -33.29 2.79 -60.65
CA SER A 156 -33.60 3.59 -61.83
C SER A 156 -32.78 4.86 -61.96
N ASP A 157 -32.27 5.35 -60.85
CA ASP A 157 -31.26 6.41 -60.79
C ASP A 157 -30.34 6.22 -59.62
N ILE A 158 -29.11 6.76 -59.73
CA ILE A 158 -28.05 6.60 -58.74
C ILE A 158 -27.13 7.81 -58.75
N TYR A 159 -26.73 8.25 -57.56
CA TYR A 159 -25.68 9.27 -57.41
C TYR A 159 -24.61 8.81 -56.41
N PRO A 160 -23.28 9.03 -56.63
CA PRO A 160 -22.73 9.64 -57.86
C PRO A 160 -22.80 8.72 -59.09
N ARG A 161 -22.95 9.34 -60.23
CA ARG A 161 -23.02 8.62 -61.52
C ARG A 161 -21.66 8.18 -62.04
N SER A 162 -20.92 7.45 -61.22
CA SER A 162 -19.63 6.86 -61.63
C SER A 162 -19.80 5.60 -62.47
N PRO A 163 -18.81 5.20 -63.30
CA PRO A 163 -18.85 3.95 -64.07
C PRO A 163 -19.03 2.69 -63.21
N ARG A 164 -18.69 2.77 -61.93
CA ARG A 164 -18.90 1.67 -60.96
C ARG A 164 -20.36 1.59 -60.52
N ASN A 165 -20.92 2.73 -60.18
CA ASN A 165 -22.29 2.83 -59.66
C ASN A 165 -23.33 2.60 -60.75
N THR A 166 -23.13 3.11 -61.97
CA THR A 166 -24.07 2.94 -63.07
C THR A 166 -24.27 1.48 -63.48
N LYS A 167 -23.34 0.57 -63.12
CA LYS A 167 -23.55 -0.88 -63.29
C LYS A 167 -24.69 -1.46 -62.46
N LEU A 168 -25.16 -0.72 -61.43
CA LEU A 168 -26.27 -1.12 -60.60
C LEU A 168 -27.62 -0.70 -61.21
N ILE A 169 -27.65 0.17 -62.19
CA ILE A 169 -28.89 0.56 -62.89
C ILE A 169 -29.53 -0.68 -63.50
N GLY A 170 -30.81 -0.88 -63.20
CA GLY A 170 -31.55 -2.08 -63.59
C GLY A 170 -31.44 -3.25 -62.58
N PHE A 171 -30.71 -3.07 -61.52
CA PHE A 171 -30.72 -4.06 -60.44
C PHE A 171 -32.03 -4.01 -59.66
N TYR A 172 -32.58 -5.19 -59.35
CA TYR A 172 -33.64 -5.35 -58.35
C TYR A 172 -33.34 -6.55 -57.47
N SER A 173 -33.83 -6.52 -56.25
CA SER A 173 -33.61 -7.62 -55.30
C SER A 173 -34.72 -8.68 -55.44
N SER A 174 -34.35 -9.92 -55.66
CA SER A 174 -35.24 -11.09 -55.63
C SER A 174 -35.12 -11.91 -54.34
N ARG A 175 -34.53 -11.34 -53.32
CA ARG A 175 -34.29 -12.04 -52.04
C ARG A 175 -35.46 -11.83 -51.08
N ASP A 176 -35.90 -12.89 -50.38
CA ASP A 176 -36.95 -12.87 -49.39
C ASP A 176 -36.71 -11.79 -48.31
N ARG A 177 -35.44 -11.59 -47.96
CA ARG A 177 -35.03 -10.58 -47.00
C ARG A 177 -35.42 -9.15 -47.41
N PHE A 178 -35.30 -8.84 -48.70
CA PHE A 178 -35.70 -7.51 -49.16
C PHE A 178 -37.22 -7.34 -49.05
N ARG A 179 -38.02 -8.41 -49.28
CA ARG A 179 -39.46 -8.41 -49.05
C ARG A 179 -39.81 -8.10 -47.57
N LEU A 180 -39.11 -8.71 -46.61
CA LEU A 180 -39.31 -8.42 -45.18
C LEU A 180 -39.01 -6.94 -44.86
N ILE A 181 -37.94 -6.37 -45.46
CA ILE A 181 -37.63 -4.96 -45.33
C ILE A 181 -38.76 -4.09 -45.89
N LEU A 182 -39.28 -4.43 -47.08
CA LEU A 182 -40.39 -3.69 -47.68
C LEU A 182 -41.67 -3.75 -46.84
N GLU A 183 -42.02 -4.90 -46.30
CA GLU A 183 -43.13 -5.07 -45.36
C GLU A 183 -42.98 -4.21 -44.12
N ASP A 184 -41.76 -4.18 -43.54
CA ASP A 184 -41.47 -3.41 -42.36
C ASP A 184 -41.58 -1.88 -42.62
N ILE A 185 -40.88 -1.35 -43.63
CA ILE A 185 -40.92 0.08 -43.98
C ILE A 185 -42.30 0.56 -44.42
N THR A 186 -43.07 -0.32 -45.09
CA THR A 186 -44.43 0.03 -45.47
C THR A 186 -45.37 0.10 -44.28
N LYS A 187 -45.18 -0.75 -43.30
CA LYS A 187 -45.99 -0.81 -42.09
C LYS A 187 -45.64 0.30 -41.08
N THR A 188 -44.36 0.57 -40.89
CA THR A 188 -43.89 1.52 -39.90
C THR A 188 -43.78 2.95 -40.41
N GLY A 189 -43.55 3.12 -41.71
CA GLY A 189 -43.17 4.40 -42.31
C GLY A 189 -41.73 4.82 -42.03
N ASP A 190 -40.98 4.03 -41.23
CA ASP A 190 -39.62 4.32 -40.80
C ASP A 190 -38.58 3.71 -41.75
N SER A 191 -37.35 4.20 -41.66
CA SER A 191 -36.21 3.64 -42.36
C SER A 191 -35.81 2.27 -41.80
N ASN A 192 -35.35 1.38 -42.67
CA ASN A 192 -34.77 0.10 -42.26
C ASN A 192 -33.29 0.01 -42.66
N ILE A 193 -32.44 -0.34 -41.71
CA ILE A 193 -30.99 -0.52 -41.91
C ILE A 193 -30.74 -2.01 -42.19
N SER A 194 -30.05 -2.33 -43.29
CA SER A 194 -29.64 -3.71 -43.58
C SER A 194 -28.55 -4.18 -42.61
N ASP A 195 -28.33 -5.50 -42.54
CA ASP A 195 -27.09 -6.04 -41.99
C ASP A 195 -25.87 -5.62 -42.81
N LYS A 196 -24.70 -6.09 -42.37
CA LYS A 196 -23.46 -5.92 -43.10
C LYS A 196 -23.58 -6.63 -44.46
N ILE A 197 -23.41 -5.87 -45.53
CA ILE A 197 -23.41 -6.38 -46.87
C ILE A 197 -22.07 -6.10 -47.58
N ARG A 198 -21.78 -6.86 -48.56
CA ARG A 198 -20.75 -6.55 -49.54
C ARG A 198 -21.32 -5.56 -50.55
N LEU A 199 -20.62 -4.45 -50.73
CA LEU A 199 -21.03 -3.43 -51.67
C LEU A 199 -20.71 -3.91 -53.09
N LEU A 200 -21.72 -4.12 -53.94
CA LEU A 200 -21.60 -4.62 -55.31
C LEU A 200 -20.70 -3.72 -56.17
N GLN A 201 -20.63 -2.46 -55.88
CA GLN A 201 -19.79 -1.48 -56.58
C GLN A 201 -18.28 -1.67 -56.36
N ASP A 202 -17.86 -2.41 -55.34
CA ASP A 202 -16.46 -2.63 -55.03
C ASP A 202 -15.85 -3.90 -55.66
N GLY A 203 -16.63 -4.64 -56.49
CA GLY A 203 -16.17 -5.83 -57.20
C GLY A 203 -16.07 -7.10 -56.35
N GLU A 204 -15.17 -8.05 -56.66
CA GLU A 204 -15.10 -9.37 -56.00
C GLU A 204 -14.22 -9.43 -54.74
N ASP A 205 -13.65 -8.35 -54.37
CA ASP A 205 -12.71 -8.25 -53.23
C ASP A 205 -13.41 -8.38 -51.87
N ARG A 206 -12.90 -9.21 -50.96
CA ARG A 206 -13.58 -9.62 -49.70
C ARG A 206 -13.05 -8.94 -48.44
N GLY A 207 -12.35 -7.83 -48.54
CA GLY A 207 -11.84 -7.13 -47.35
C GLY A 207 -12.95 -6.46 -46.49
N LEU A 208 -12.81 -6.44 -45.18
CA LEU A 208 -13.69 -5.70 -44.26
C LEU A 208 -13.85 -4.23 -44.67
N GLU A 209 -12.80 -3.64 -45.27
CA GLU A 209 -12.79 -2.27 -45.76
C GLU A 209 -13.82 -1.99 -46.86
N LYS A 210 -14.37 -3.02 -47.48
CA LYS A 210 -15.32 -2.95 -48.58
C LYS A 210 -16.73 -3.35 -48.19
N THR A 211 -16.99 -3.52 -46.91
CA THR A 211 -18.33 -3.78 -46.40
C THR A 211 -19.08 -2.47 -46.15
N GLY A 212 -20.39 -2.54 -46.34
CA GLY A 212 -21.29 -1.43 -46.10
C GLY A 212 -22.64 -1.89 -45.55
N MET A 213 -23.50 -0.94 -45.38
CA MET A 213 -24.92 -1.15 -45.06
C MET A 213 -25.76 -0.36 -46.05
N LEU A 214 -26.95 -0.85 -46.30
CA LEU A 214 -27.98 -0.09 -46.99
C LEU A 214 -29.00 0.40 -46.00
N VAL A 215 -29.43 1.63 -46.19
CA VAL A 215 -30.54 2.23 -45.44
C VAL A 215 -31.66 2.41 -46.44
N TYR A 216 -32.76 1.75 -46.18
CA TYR A 216 -33.96 1.82 -47.03
C TYR A 216 -34.94 2.79 -46.40
N HIS A 217 -35.31 3.85 -47.12
CA HIS A 217 -36.31 4.82 -46.66
C HIS A 217 -37.52 4.78 -47.62
N PRO A 218 -38.75 4.54 -47.13
CA PRO A 218 -39.94 4.52 -47.97
C PRO A 218 -40.26 5.89 -48.55
N VAL A 219 -40.74 5.91 -49.75
CA VAL A 219 -41.29 7.12 -50.42
C VAL A 219 -42.75 6.87 -50.74
N PHE A 220 -43.62 7.65 -50.09
CA PHE A 220 -45.05 7.52 -50.30
C PHE A 220 -45.59 8.61 -51.23
N SER A 221 -46.70 8.31 -51.90
CA SER A 221 -47.45 9.26 -52.72
C SER A 221 -48.10 10.31 -51.86
N HIS A 222 -48.06 11.55 -52.33
CA HIS A 222 -48.75 12.66 -51.67
C HIS A 222 -50.30 12.61 -51.86
N GLN A 223 -50.77 11.78 -52.81
CA GLN A 223 -52.18 11.74 -53.17
C GLN A 223 -52.99 10.67 -52.43
N ASP A 224 -52.37 9.50 -52.19
CA ASP A 224 -53.08 8.30 -51.73
C ASP A 224 -52.30 7.48 -50.69
N ASP A 225 -51.21 8.03 -50.15
CA ASP A 225 -50.28 7.34 -49.21
C ASP A 225 -49.76 5.96 -49.70
N SER A 226 -49.88 5.70 -51.00
CA SER A 226 -49.31 4.46 -51.58
C SER A 226 -47.78 4.52 -51.64
N LEU A 227 -47.09 3.38 -51.46
CA LEU A 227 -45.66 3.31 -51.58
C LEU A 227 -45.24 3.47 -53.05
N LEU A 228 -44.60 4.60 -53.40
CA LEU A 228 -44.06 4.88 -54.75
C LEU A 228 -42.75 4.19 -55.02
N GLY A 229 -41.96 3.92 -54.03
CA GLY A 229 -40.64 3.34 -54.14
C GLY A 229 -39.84 3.48 -52.87
N VAL A 230 -38.56 3.20 -52.99
CA VAL A 230 -37.62 3.22 -51.87
C VAL A 230 -36.38 4.05 -52.23
N MET A 231 -36.03 4.99 -51.40
CA MET A 231 -34.71 5.65 -51.40
C MET A 231 -33.73 4.77 -50.66
N VAL A 232 -32.63 4.44 -51.26
CA VAL A 232 -31.57 3.58 -50.66
C VAL A 232 -30.30 4.38 -50.48
N GLY A 233 -29.95 4.61 -49.24
CA GLY A 233 -28.64 5.14 -48.90
C GLY A 233 -27.59 4.02 -48.80
N VAL A 234 -26.46 4.22 -49.42
CA VAL A 234 -25.32 3.30 -49.37
C VAL A 234 -24.28 3.86 -48.43
N VAL A 235 -24.10 3.19 -47.30
CA VAL A 235 -23.20 3.65 -46.24
C VAL A 235 -22.01 2.71 -46.14
N ARG A 236 -20.81 3.27 -46.08
CA ARG A 236 -19.60 2.49 -45.83
C ARG A 236 -19.36 2.40 -44.30
N THR A 237 -19.54 1.22 -43.76
CA THR A 237 -19.45 0.99 -42.30
C THR A 237 -18.10 1.37 -41.72
N THR A 238 -16.99 1.10 -42.39
CA THR A 238 -15.65 1.43 -41.91
C THR A 238 -15.46 2.94 -41.69
N ARG A 239 -16.10 3.79 -42.51
CA ARG A 239 -15.99 5.25 -42.33
C ARG A 239 -16.56 5.75 -41.03
N TYR A 240 -17.63 5.13 -40.51
CA TYR A 240 -18.14 5.50 -39.17
C TYR A 240 -17.07 5.28 -38.10
N PHE A 241 -16.42 4.13 -38.14
CA PHE A 241 -15.47 3.72 -37.11
C PHE A 241 -14.12 4.40 -37.26
N GLU A 242 -13.64 4.62 -38.48
CA GLU A 242 -12.43 5.39 -38.75
C GLU A 242 -12.57 6.85 -38.25
N ASN A 243 -13.68 7.53 -38.56
CA ASN A 243 -13.96 8.87 -38.08
C ASN A 243 -14.08 8.95 -36.56
N LEU A 244 -14.68 7.92 -35.94
CA LEU A 244 -14.77 7.79 -34.50
C LEU A 244 -13.38 7.63 -33.86
N MET A 245 -12.53 6.78 -34.45
CA MET A 245 -11.19 6.49 -33.95
C MET A 245 -10.22 7.66 -34.16
N LEU A 246 -10.26 8.32 -35.32
CA LEU A 246 -9.37 9.46 -35.62
C LEU A 246 -9.49 10.62 -34.62
N ARG A 247 -10.67 10.79 -34.03
CA ARG A 247 -10.93 11.87 -33.06
C ARG A 247 -10.54 11.53 -31.62
N THR A 248 -10.27 10.26 -31.31
CA THR A 248 -10.14 9.81 -29.92
C THR A 248 -8.93 8.90 -29.65
N ALA A 249 -8.49 8.14 -30.63
CA ALA A 249 -7.58 7.01 -30.40
C ALA A 249 -6.10 7.36 -30.51
N ALA A 250 -5.75 8.51 -31.04
CA ALA A 250 -4.33 8.88 -31.21
C ALA A 250 -3.57 9.05 -29.87
N GLU A 251 -4.30 9.21 -28.76
CA GLU A 251 -3.68 9.48 -27.45
C GLU A 251 -3.81 8.33 -26.42
N GLN A 252 -4.66 7.32 -26.69
CA GLN A 252 -4.94 6.32 -25.66
C GLN A 252 -5.15 4.94 -26.30
N GLU A 253 -4.25 4.09 -26.38
CA GLU A 253 -4.28 2.64 -26.71
C GLU A 253 -5.70 1.97 -26.64
N LEU A 254 -6.71 2.68 -27.18
CA LEU A 254 -8.11 2.29 -27.18
C LEU A 254 -8.39 1.48 -28.46
N VAL A 255 -8.86 0.27 -28.31
CA VAL A 255 -9.33 -0.55 -29.41
C VAL A 255 -10.83 -0.86 -29.27
N ILE A 256 -11.52 -0.93 -30.40
CA ILE A 256 -12.96 -1.14 -30.46
C ILE A 256 -13.31 -2.34 -31.37
N GLN A 257 -14.30 -3.10 -30.97
CA GLN A 257 -14.99 -4.06 -31.82
C GLN A 257 -16.48 -3.77 -31.77
N VAL A 258 -17.12 -3.74 -32.94
CA VAL A 258 -18.56 -3.50 -33.08
C VAL A 258 -19.20 -4.73 -33.70
N LYS A 259 -20.29 -5.20 -33.05
CA LYS A 259 -21.09 -6.33 -33.50
C LYS A 259 -22.53 -5.87 -33.69
N ASP A 260 -23.12 -6.26 -34.80
CA ASP A 260 -24.53 -6.17 -35.08
C ASP A 260 -25.25 -7.40 -34.53
N ILE A 261 -26.32 -7.19 -33.77
CA ILE A 261 -27.19 -8.24 -33.24
C ILE A 261 -28.65 -8.06 -33.67
N GLY A 262 -28.86 -7.33 -34.76
CA GLY A 262 -30.19 -7.24 -35.39
C GLY A 262 -30.77 -8.62 -35.71
N PHE A 263 -32.10 -8.70 -35.78
CA PHE A 263 -32.83 -9.98 -35.95
C PHE A 263 -32.45 -10.78 -37.20
N ASP A 264 -31.88 -10.11 -38.19
CA ASP A 264 -31.50 -10.67 -39.46
C ASP A 264 -29.97 -10.74 -39.67
N ALA A 265 -29.17 -10.59 -38.62
CA ALA A 265 -27.72 -10.68 -38.69
C ALA A 265 -27.29 -12.09 -39.11
N GLU A 266 -26.66 -12.21 -40.27
CA GLU A 266 -26.13 -13.48 -40.82
C GLU A 266 -24.77 -13.84 -40.16
N ASP A 267 -24.14 -14.88 -40.67
CA ASP A 267 -23.00 -15.63 -40.10
C ASP A 267 -21.81 -14.80 -39.57
N ASP A 268 -21.61 -13.56 -40.00
CA ASP A 268 -20.55 -12.66 -39.48
C ASP A 268 -21.10 -11.34 -38.96
N PRO A 269 -21.42 -11.27 -37.65
CA PRO A 269 -22.00 -10.09 -37.05
C PRO A 269 -20.98 -8.96 -36.78
N ILE A 270 -19.71 -9.16 -37.10
CA ILE A 270 -18.67 -8.14 -36.81
C ILE A 270 -18.70 -7.06 -37.90
N LEU A 271 -19.16 -5.84 -37.52
CA LEU A 271 -19.15 -4.68 -38.41
C LEU A 271 -17.75 -4.06 -38.51
N PHE A 272 -17.03 -4.02 -37.42
CA PHE A 272 -15.71 -3.42 -37.34
C PHE A 272 -14.87 -4.06 -36.23
N SER A 273 -13.57 -4.10 -36.44
CA SER A 273 -12.60 -4.51 -35.43
C SER A 273 -11.31 -3.73 -35.64
N SER A 274 -10.88 -3.00 -34.62
CA SER A 274 -9.60 -2.26 -34.65
C SER A 274 -8.42 -3.21 -34.82
N THR A 275 -7.37 -2.73 -35.47
CA THR A 275 -6.08 -3.44 -35.52
C THR A 275 -5.59 -3.69 -34.09
N GLY A 276 -5.17 -4.93 -33.80
CA GLY A 276 -4.74 -5.31 -32.45
C GLY A 276 -5.86 -5.67 -31.46
N TRP A 277 -7.11 -5.80 -31.92
CA TRP A 277 -8.18 -6.34 -31.10
C TRP A 277 -7.85 -7.77 -30.65
N SER A 278 -7.93 -8.01 -29.33
CA SER A 278 -7.80 -9.33 -28.71
C SER A 278 -8.80 -9.45 -27.57
N GLU A 279 -9.40 -10.61 -27.37
CA GLU A 279 -10.39 -10.79 -26.28
C GLU A 279 -9.77 -11.04 -24.90
N THR A 280 -8.45 -11.22 -24.80
CA THR A 280 -7.81 -11.75 -23.59
C THR A 280 -7.20 -10.71 -22.66
N GLU A 281 -6.81 -9.51 -23.12
CA GLU A 281 -6.04 -8.55 -22.33
C GLU A 281 -6.73 -7.17 -22.14
N GLY A 282 -6.40 -6.46 -21.06
CA GLY A 282 -6.83 -5.09 -20.79
C GLY A 282 -8.20 -4.94 -20.13
N LEU A 283 -8.53 -3.68 -19.84
CA LEU A 283 -9.82 -3.30 -19.26
C LEU A 283 -10.88 -3.27 -20.35
N LYS A 284 -12.05 -3.85 -20.11
CA LYS A 284 -13.10 -4.01 -21.12
C LYS A 284 -14.40 -3.34 -20.65
N ILE A 285 -15.06 -2.67 -21.60
CA ILE A 285 -16.40 -2.11 -21.40
C ILE A 285 -17.26 -2.48 -22.60
N ARG A 286 -18.49 -2.83 -22.32
CA ARG A 286 -19.51 -3.10 -23.33
C ARG A 286 -20.58 -2.02 -23.25
N LYS A 287 -20.90 -1.42 -24.39
CA LYS A 287 -22.04 -0.51 -24.58
C LYS A 287 -22.93 -1.07 -25.68
N THR A 288 -24.20 -0.74 -25.61
CA THR A 288 -25.18 -1.12 -26.61
C THR A 288 -25.84 0.14 -27.13
N ILE A 289 -25.94 0.28 -28.43
CA ILE A 289 -26.73 1.33 -29.07
C ILE A 289 -27.91 0.69 -29.82
N SER A 290 -29.07 1.22 -29.60
CA SER A 290 -30.29 0.84 -30.32
C SER A 290 -30.54 1.87 -31.41
N LEU A 291 -30.64 1.38 -32.63
CA LEU A 291 -31.04 2.09 -33.83
C LEU A 291 -32.46 1.65 -34.20
N GLN A 292 -33.08 2.22 -35.21
CA GLN A 292 -34.49 1.93 -35.56
C GLN A 292 -34.83 0.41 -35.57
N ASN A 293 -34.18 -0.37 -36.42
CA ASN A 293 -34.40 -1.80 -36.53
C ASN A 293 -33.17 -2.65 -36.17
N ARG A 294 -32.12 -2.03 -35.58
CA ARG A 294 -30.84 -2.70 -35.30
C ARG A 294 -30.39 -2.43 -33.87
N GLU A 295 -29.62 -3.34 -33.33
CA GLU A 295 -28.92 -3.18 -32.08
C GLU A 295 -27.46 -3.51 -32.27
N TRP A 296 -26.58 -2.57 -31.92
CA TRP A 296 -25.14 -2.77 -32.04
C TRP A 296 -24.48 -2.84 -30.66
N ILE A 297 -23.64 -3.85 -30.48
CA ILE A 297 -22.81 -4.01 -29.32
C ILE A 297 -21.40 -3.47 -29.62
N LEU A 298 -21.03 -2.43 -28.91
CA LEU A 298 -19.69 -1.85 -28.94
C LEU A 298 -18.89 -2.39 -27.77
N LYS A 299 -17.82 -3.09 -28.07
CA LYS A 299 -16.85 -3.54 -27.07
C LYS A 299 -15.63 -2.64 -27.15
N PHE A 300 -15.38 -1.90 -26.09
CA PHE A 300 -14.20 -1.07 -25.94
C PHE A 300 -13.17 -1.79 -25.09
N ARG A 301 -11.89 -1.56 -25.38
CA ARG A 301 -10.79 -2.13 -24.65
C ARG A 301 -9.67 -1.10 -24.51
N LEU A 302 -9.15 -0.96 -23.29
CA LEU A 302 -7.98 -0.17 -22.95
C LEU A 302 -6.81 -1.11 -22.69
N LEU A 303 -5.77 -1.04 -23.53
CA LEU A 303 -4.62 -1.97 -23.49
C LEU A 303 -3.76 -1.75 -22.24
N ALA A 304 -3.52 -0.50 -21.85
CA ALA A 304 -2.72 -0.13 -20.69
C ALA A 304 -3.57 0.61 -19.64
N PRO A 305 -4.18 -0.09 -18.67
CA PRO A 305 -5.04 0.54 -17.66
C PRO A 305 -4.29 1.42 -16.64
N MET A 306 -2.97 1.35 -16.60
CA MET A 306 -2.11 2.17 -15.74
C MET A 306 -1.01 2.84 -16.56
N THR A 307 -0.95 4.15 -16.50
CA THR A 307 0.09 4.95 -17.14
C THR A 307 1.44 4.80 -16.41
N ALA A 308 2.53 5.19 -17.06
CA ALA A 308 3.85 5.25 -16.41
C ALA A 308 3.82 6.18 -15.17
N ASN A 309 3.10 7.30 -15.24
CA ASN A 309 2.95 8.25 -14.13
C ASN A 309 2.27 7.60 -12.91
N ASP A 310 1.25 6.77 -13.12
CA ASP A 310 0.55 6.07 -12.03
C ASP A 310 1.50 5.13 -11.29
N LYS A 311 2.31 4.39 -12.03
CA LYS A 311 3.32 3.47 -11.47
C LYS A 311 4.38 4.24 -10.67
N TRP A 312 4.85 5.38 -11.19
CA TRP A 312 5.80 6.24 -10.49
C TRP A 312 5.21 6.86 -9.22
N THR A 313 3.95 7.24 -9.23
CA THR A 313 3.26 7.78 -8.05
C THR A 313 3.19 6.73 -6.95
N LEU A 314 2.77 5.50 -7.26
CA LEU A 314 2.74 4.40 -6.30
C LEU A 314 4.14 4.04 -5.77
N ALA A 315 5.15 4.00 -6.64
CA ALA A 315 6.54 3.77 -6.25
C ALA A 315 7.07 4.87 -5.32
N SER A 316 6.72 6.13 -5.57
CA SER A 316 7.11 7.26 -4.72
C SER A 316 6.51 7.17 -3.32
N ILE A 317 5.23 6.80 -3.20
CA ILE A 317 4.57 6.60 -1.90
C ILE A 317 5.26 5.47 -1.12
N ALA A 318 5.55 4.35 -1.79
CA ALA A 318 6.24 3.21 -1.19
C ALA A 318 7.66 3.58 -0.70
N LEU A 319 8.42 4.32 -1.52
CA LEU A 319 9.76 4.78 -1.18
C LEU A 319 9.75 5.76 -0.01
N CYS A 320 8.84 6.73 0.00
CA CYS A 320 8.68 7.67 1.12
C CYS A 320 8.38 6.93 2.43
N GLY A 321 7.45 5.98 2.40
CA GLY A 321 7.13 5.18 3.58
C GLY A 321 8.31 4.34 4.08
N LEU A 322 9.12 3.78 3.18
CA LEU A 322 10.34 3.06 3.54
C LEU A 322 11.36 3.98 4.22
N VAL A 323 11.60 5.16 3.65
CA VAL A 323 12.54 6.15 4.22
C VAL A 323 12.08 6.60 5.61
N VAL A 324 10.80 6.94 5.77
CA VAL A 324 10.22 7.32 7.06
C VAL A 324 10.33 6.17 8.07
N GLY A 325 10.05 4.95 7.65
CA GLY A 325 10.19 3.76 8.51
C GLY A 325 11.61 3.52 8.99
N LEU A 326 12.59 3.65 8.12
CA LEU A 326 14.01 3.51 8.47
C LEU A 326 14.48 4.63 9.43
N LEU A 327 14.07 5.87 9.17
CA LEU A 327 14.40 7.00 10.05
C LEU A 327 13.77 6.81 11.44
N ALA A 328 12.51 6.43 11.51
CA ALA A 328 11.84 6.19 12.80
C ALA A 328 12.50 5.04 13.57
N ALA A 329 12.82 3.93 12.91
CA ALA A 329 13.54 2.80 13.51
C ALA A 329 14.93 3.22 14.01
N PHE A 330 15.64 4.05 13.25
CA PHE A 330 16.93 4.60 13.67
C PHE A 330 16.81 5.46 14.93
N VAL A 331 15.83 6.38 14.98
CA VAL A 331 15.59 7.23 16.15
C VAL A 331 15.23 6.39 17.37
N VAL A 332 14.33 5.41 17.23
CA VAL A 332 13.95 4.51 18.34
C VAL A 332 15.16 3.70 18.83
N ASN A 333 16.02 3.23 17.92
CA ASN A 333 17.25 2.53 18.30
C ASN A 333 18.23 3.45 19.06
N MET A 334 18.37 4.70 18.64
CA MET A 334 19.21 5.70 19.30
C MET A 334 18.70 5.99 20.73
N ILE A 335 17.40 6.24 20.88
CA ILE A 335 16.76 6.47 22.18
C ILE A 335 16.91 5.26 23.11
N SER A 336 16.71 4.05 22.57
CA SER A 336 16.86 2.81 23.35
C SER A 336 18.28 2.61 23.87
N LYS A 337 19.28 2.89 23.04
CA LYS A 337 20.70 2.84 23.45
C LYS A 337 21.02 3.88 24.53
N GLU A 338 20.52 5.09 24.39
CA GLU A 338 20.78 6.16 25.34
C GLU A 338 20.14 5.88 26.71
N LYS A 339 18.89 5.39 26.72
CA LYS A 339 18.23 4.91 27.94
C LYS A 339 19.06 3.84 28.66
N TYR A 340 19.61 2.89 27.94
CA TYR A 340 20.43 1.83 28.52
C TYR A 340 21.73 2.41 29.13
N ARG A 341 22.41 3.34 28.45
CA ARG A 341 23.62 4.01 28.96
C ARG A 341 23.34 4.82 30.23
N LEU A 342 22.23 5.55 30.23
CA LEU A 342 21.82 6.33 31.40
C LEU A 342 21.51 5.44 32.60
N ALA A 343 20.80 4.32 32.37
CA ALA A 343 20.50 3.37 33.45
C ALA A 343 21.79 2.78 34.06
N GLN A 344 22.77 2.44 33.23
CA GLN A 344 24.07 1.97 33.74
C GLN A 344 24.81 3.04 34.58
N LYS A 345 24.85 4.28 34.11
CA LYS A 345 25.48 5.37 34.86
C LYS A 345 24.80 5.63 36.21
N VAL A 346 23.46 5.58 36.23
CA VAL A 346 22.70 5.76 37.48
C VAL A 346 23.02 4.62 38.48
N ASP A 347 23.09 3.36 37.98
CA ASP A 347 23.42 2.23 38.85
C ASP A 347 24.84 2.33 39.40
N GLU A 348 25.82 2.70 38.56
CA GLU A 348 27.20 2.93 38.98
C GLU A 348 27.31 4.05 40.02
N GLN A 349 26.72 5.21 39.78
CA GLN A 349 26.72 6.33 40.73
C GLN A 349 25.99 5.99 42.04
N THR A 350 24.91 5.23 41.95
CA THR A 350 24.19 4.78 43.13
C THR A 350 25.04 3.86 44.02
N ARG A 351 25.81 2.95 43.39
CA ARG A 351 26.74 2.08 44.12
C ARG A 351 27.87 2.88 44.79
N GLU A 352 28.45 3.82 44.05
CA GLU A 352 29.50 4.68 44.56
C GLU A 352 29.00 5.53 45.75
N LEU A 353 27.82 6.17 45.60
CA LEU A 353 27.20 6.94 46.67
C LEU A 353 26.93 6.07 47.91
N ARG A 354 26.41 4.83 47.73
CA ARG A 354 26.14 3.92 48.85
C ARG A 354 27.44 3.54 49.55
N TYR A 355 28.51 3.26 48.79
CA TYR A 355 29.81 2.96 49.38
C TYR A 355 30.32 4.13 50.22
N LEU A 356 30.27 5.38 49.72
CA LEU A 356 30.71 6.57 50.45
C LEU A 356 29.85 6.87 51.71
N VAL A 357 28.57 6.49 51.67
CA VAL A 357 27.67 6.68 52.81
C VAL A 357 27.90 5.63 53.92
N GLU A 358 28.31 4.42 53.58
CA GLU A 358 28.43 3.27 54.50
C GLU A 358 29.86 3.02 54.97
N HIS A 359 30.87 3.51 54.25
CA HIS A 359 32.29 3.23 54.60
C HIS A 359 33.01 4.48 55.10
N ASP A 360 34.02 4.26 55.95
CA ASP A 360 34.99 5.26 56.40
C ASP A 360 36.04 5.51 55.31
N THR A 361 36.19 6.77 54.91
CA THR A 361 37.05 7.12 53.75
C THR A 361 38.56 6.92 54.01
N LEU A 362 38.98 6.88 55.27
CA LEU A 362 40.38 6.67 55.62
C LEU A 362 40.76 5.18 55.64
N THR A 363 39.91 4.38 56.29
CA THR A 363 40.21 2.97 56.56
C THR A 363 39.56 1.98 55.59
N GLY A 364 38.53 2.42 54.84
CA GLY A 364 37.79 1.60 53.90
C GLY A 364 36.82 0.59 54.53
N ILE A 365 36.79 0.44 55.86
CA ILE A 365 35.82 -0.39 56.57
C ILE A 365 34.50 0.38 56.77
N TYR A 366 33.49 -0.27 57.36
CA TYR A 366 32.22 0.41 57.60
C TYR A 366 32.40 1.60 58.56
N ASN A 367 31.59 2.64 58.38
CA ASN A 367 31.59 3.83 59.23
C ASN A 367 30.56 3.72 60.37
N ARG A 368 30.56 4.70 61.25
CA ARG A 368 29.64 4.79 62.40
C ARG A 368 28.18 4.70 62.00
N ARG A 369 27.80 5.29 60.85
CA ARG A 369 26.41 5.28 60.39
C ARG A 369 25.96 3.87 59.99
N ALA A 370 26.77 3.15 59.24
CA ALA A 370 26.52 1.78 58.86
C ALA A 370 26.46 0.85 60.10
N PHE A 371 27.39 1.04 61.04
CA PHE A 371 27.39 0.34 62.34
C PHE A 371 26.06 0.54 63.08
N ASN A 372 25.64 1.78 63.29
CA ASN A 372 24.41 2.09 64.04
C ASN A 372 23.18 1.48 63.36
N SER A 373 23.12 1.50 62.02
CA SER A 373 22.00 0.93 61.26
C SER A 373 21.92 -0.59 61.42
N LEU A 374 23.06 -1.30 61.29
CA LEU A 374 23.10 -2.75 61.47
C LEU A 374 22.85 -3.16 62.90
N PHE A 375 23.47 -2.47 63.85
CA PHE A 375 23.32 -2.70 65.29
C PHE A 375 21.83 -2.59 65.71
N ALA A 376 21.16 -1.53 65.28
CA ALA A 376 19.71 -1.38 65.52
C ALA A 376 18.89 -2.54 64.91
N THR A 377 19.23 -2.95 63.67
CA THR A 377 18.56 -4.07 63.01
C THR A 377 18.75 -5.40 63.78
N MET A 378 19.96 -5.66 64.26
CA MET A 378 20.24 -6.89 65.05
C MET A 378 19.53 -6.86 66.41
N LEU A 379 19.39 -5.69 67.01
CA LEU A 379 18.62 -5.51 68.24
C LEU A 379 17.13 -5.78 68.04
N GLU A 380 16.55 -5.25 66.95
CA GLU A 380 15.13 -5.44 66.59
C GLU A 380 14.79 -6.91 66.27
N LYS A 381 15.70 -7.62 65.62
CA LYS A 381 15.50 -9.01 65.27
C LYS A 381 15.74 -9.98 66.41
N GLU A 382 16.21 -9.52 67.54
CA GLU A 382 16.59 -10.34 68.68
C GLU A 382 17.59 -11.46 68.32
N GLU A 383 18.42 -11.23 67.30
CA GLU A 383 19.46 -12.17 66.89
C GLU A 383 20.54 -12.22 67.96
N PRO A 384 21.08 -13.42 68.31
CA PRO A 384 22.18 -13.55 69.23
C PRO A 384 23.49 -13.03 68.59
N PHE A 385 24.13 -12.07 69.22
CA PHE A 385 25.41 -11.50 68.76
C PHE A 385 26.22 -10.99 69.96
N SER A 386 27.51 -10.76 69.71
CA SER A 386 28.39 -10.07 70.65
C SER A 386 28.81 -8.71 70.09
N LEU A 387 28.84 -7.72 70.93
CA LEU A 387 29.43 -6.43 70.59
C LEU A 387 30.85 -6.39 71.15
N VAL A 388 31.77 -6.00 70.29
CA VAL A 388 33.17 -5.80 70.57
C VAL A 388 33.49 -4.33 70.32
N GLY A 389 34.08 -3.65 71.29
CA GLY A 389 34.63 -2.31 71.14
C GLY A 389 36.11 -2.32 71.44
N PHE A 390 36.89 -1.62 70.65
CA PHE A 390 38.31 -1.44 70.95
C PHE A 390 38.82 -0.10 70.44
N ASP A 391 39.95 0.35 71.07
CA ASP A 391 40.67 1.50 70.56
C ASP A 391 42.19 1.24 70.49
N ILE A 392 42.87 2.11 69.78
CA ILE A 392 44.33 2.06 69.67
C ILE A 392 45.00 2.65 70.89
N ASP A 393 45.75 1.84 71.59
CA ASP A 393 46.43 2.29 72.81
C ASP A 393 47.40 3.45 72.54
N LYS A 394 47.24 4.53 73.35
CA LYS A 394 48.09 5.74 73.29
C LYS A 394 48.09 6.40 71.88
N PHE A 395 47.00 6.27 71.08
CA PHE A 395 46.88 6.85 69.74
C PHE A 395 47.21 8.33 69.69
N LYS A 396 46.78 9.09 70.73
CA LYS A 396 47.15 10.51 70.85
C LYS A 396 48.68 10.71 70.90
N VAL A 397 49.40 9.88 71.63
CA VAL A 397 50.88 9.95 71.68
C VAL A 397 51.50 9.65 70.29
N ILE A 398 50.91 8.73 69.52
CA ILE A 398 51.36 8.47 68.15
C ILE A 398 51.19 9.74 67.30
N ASN A 399 50.03 10.40 67.39
CA ASN A 399 49.80 11.63 66.66
C ASN A 399 50.73 12.77 67.11
N ASP A 400 50.87 12.95 68.42
CA ASP A 400 51.66 14.05 68.98
C ASP A 400 53.17 13.86 68.67
N HIS A 401 53.64 12.63 68.57
CA HIS A 401 55.09 12.34 68.39
C HIS A 401 55.49 12.15 66.92
N TYR A 402 54.62 11.52 66.12
CA TYR A 402 54.93 11.14 64.76
C TYR A 402 54.07 11.87 63.69
N GLY A 403 53.18 12.69 64.14
CA GLY A 403 52.29 13.49 63.33
C GLY A 403 51.02 12.74 62.87
N HIS A 404 50.00 13.48 62.46
CA HIS A 404 48.71 12.92 62.06
C HIS A 404 48.78 11.90 60.86
N ALA A 405 49.72 12.12 59.94
CA ALA A 405 49.94 11.14 58.83
C ALA A 405 50.38 9.76 59.33
N ALA A 406 51.12 9.68 60.44
CA ALA A 406 51.48 8.43 61.09
C ALA A 406 50.26 7.80 61.79
N GLY A 407 49.44 8.62 62.44
CA GLY A 407 48.18 8.14 62.98
C GLY A 407 47.19 7.61 61.94
N ASP A 408 47.06 8.29 60.83
CA ASP A 408 46.23 7.82 59.73
C ASP A 408 46.72 6.45 59.21
N LYS A 409 48.04 6.27 59.06
CA LYS A 409 48.61 4.98 58.70
C LYS A 409 48.38 3.90 59.79
N ALA A 410 48.43 4.26 61.03
CA ALA A 410 48.12 3.35 62.12
C ALA A 410 46.66 2.87 62.07
N LEU A 411 45.73 3.78 61.84
CA LEU A 411 44.30 3.48 61.68
C LEU A 411 44.07 2.51 60.45
N GLN A 412 44.68 2.82 59.31
CA GLN A 412 44.60 2.01 58.11
C GLN A 412 45.20 0.61 58.33
N HIS A 413 46.37 0.55 59.04
CA HIS A 413 47.04 -0.68 59.34
C HIS A 413 46.23 -1.61 60.25
N VAL A 414 45.68 -1.05 61.34
CA VAL A 414 44.78 -1.78 62.24
C VAL A 414 43.56 -2.29 61.48
N ALA A 415 42.92 -1.42 60.68
CA ALA A 415 41.76 -1.80 59.88
C ALA A 415 42.07 -2.93 58.91
N SER A 416 43.25 -2.93 58.23
CA SER A 416 43.67 -3.98 57.30
C SER A 416 43.87 -5.30 58.03
N ILE A 417 44.68 -5.31 59.09
CA ILE A 417 45.00 -6.53 59.85
C ILE A 417 43.75 -7.18 60.44
N ILE A 418 42.89 -6.38 61.04
CA ILE A 418 41.63 -6.89 61.60
C ILE A 418 40.73 -7.43 60.52
N SER A 419 40.56 -6.70 59.39
CA SER A 419 39.75 -7.15 58.28
C SER A 419 40.19 -8.51 57.68
N GLU A 420 41.49 -8.83 57.69
CA GLU A 420 42.02 -10.10 57.21
C GLU A 420 41.73 -11.28 58.16
N GLU A 421 41.55 -11.01 59.44
CA GLU A 421 41.35 -11.99 60.51
C GLU A 421 39.90 -12.16 60.97
N LEU A 422 38.95 -11.36 60.38
CA LEU A 422 37.54 -11.45 60.72
C LEU A 422 36.96 -12.83 60.32
N ASN A 423 36.03 -13.29 61.16
CA ASN A 423 35.23 -14.45 60.80
C ASN A 423 34.21 -14.12 59.70
N GLU A 424 33.76 -15.13 58.96
CA GLU A 424 32.69 -14.92 57.98
C GLU A 424 31.39 -14.47 58.66
N GLY A 425 30.86 -13.33 58.24
CA GLY A 425 29.67 -12.70 58.81
C GLY A 425 29.94 -11.63 59.85
N ASP A 426 31.19 -11.43 60.31
CA ASP A 426 31.52 -10.33 61.17
C ASP A 426 31.37 -8.98 60.47
N PHE A 427 30.85 -8.01 61.20
CA PHE A 427 30.71 -6.65 60.69
C PHE A 427 31.68 -5.72 61.47
N PHE A 428 32.58 -5.10 60.73
CA PHE A 428 33.66 -4.30 61.30
C PHE A 428 33.55 -2.83 60.88
N ALA A 429 33.54 -1.93 61.85
CA ALA A 429 33.35 -0.51 61.61
C ALA A 429 34.29 0.35 62.45
N ARG A 430 34.62 1.53 61.93
CA ARG A 430 35.22 2.65 62.70
C ARG A 430 34.14 3.54 63.15
N VAL A 431 33.96 3.66 64.47
CA VAL A 431 32.88 4.41 65.14
C VAL A 431 33.31 5.77 65.72
N GLY A 432 34.62 5.98 65.87
CA GLY A 432 35.20 7.20 66.34
C GLY A 432 36.60 7.48 65.80
N GLY A 433 37.33 8.41 66.40
CA GLY A 433 38.70 8.74 65.98
C GLY A 433 39.63 7.53 65.87
N ASP A 434 39.87 6.90 67.00
CA ASP A 434 40.67 5.68 67.20
C ASP A 434 39.85 4.48 67.68
N GLU A 435 38.51 4.64 67.70
CA GLU A 435 37.56 3.65 68.16
C GLU A 435 37.00 2.83 67.06
N PHE A 436 36.97 1.52 67.24
CA PHE A 436 36.45 0.54 66.34
C PHE A 436 35.46 -0.39 67.01
N SER A 437 34.54 -0.94 66.25
CA SER A 437 33.58 -1.90 66.78
C SER A 437 33.42 -3.06 65.84
N ILE A 438 33.23 -4.29 66.36
CA ILE A 438 32.87 -5.48 65.65
C ILE A 438 31.53 -6.01 66.17
N LEU A 439 30.63 -6.35 65.27
CA LEU A 439 29.47 -7.17 65.58
C LEU A 439 29.77 -8.59 65.07
N THR A 440 29.73 -9.57 65.95
CA THR A 440 30.01 -10.97 65.62
C THR A 440 28.91 -11.88 66.15
N TYR A 441 28.66 -12.98 65.44
CA TYR A 441 27.69 -13.99 65.89
C TYR A 441 28.24 -14.97 66.94
N ASP A 442 29.53 -14.90 67.28
CA ASP A 442 30.11 -15.68 68.35
C ASP A 442 29.67 -15.11 69.71
N THR A 443 28.82 -15.84 70.42
CA THR A 443 28.28 -15.45 71.74
C THR A 443 28.86 -16.21 72.89
N ASN A 444 29.75 -17.19 72.66
CA ASN A 444 30.43 -17.92 73.69
C ASN A 444 31.62 -17.07 74.24
N PRO A 445 31.65 -16.68 75.54
CA PRO A 445 32.71 -15.83 76.05
C PRO A 445 34.13 -16.38 75.92
N SER A 446 34.31 -17.69 76.07
CA SER A 446 35.59 -18.32 75.95
C SER A 446 36.12 -18.33 74.50
N ILE A 447 35.22 -18.59 73.52
CA ILE A 447 35.54 -18.56 72.06
C ILE A 447 35.85 -17.11 71.64
N LEU A 448 34.97 -16.15 72.09
CA LEU A 448 35.13 -14.74 71.83
C LEU A 448 36.45 -14.20 72.38
N SER A 449 36.79 -14.57 73.65
CA SER A 449 38.06 -14.19 74.22
C SER A 449 39.27 -14.73 73.49
N ALA A 450 39.24 -16.01 73.09
CA ALA A 450 40.29 -16.61 72.28
C ALA A 450 40.44 -15.94 70.91
N TYR A 451 39.34 -15.64 70.25
CA TYR A 451 39.30 -14.94 68.97
C TYR A 451 39.89 -13.54 69.06
N LEU A 452 39.45 -12.77 70.02
CA LEU A 452 39.93 -11.36 70.28
C LEU A 452 41.39 -11.32 70.71
N ASN A 453 41.84 -12.28 71.54
CA ASN A 453 43.24 -12.43 71.87
C ASN A 453 44.14 -12.78 70.68
N ARG A 454 43.63 -13.46 69.69
CA ARG A 454 44.31 -13.70 68.40
C ARG A 454 44.44 -12.37 67.63
N LEU A 455 43.35 -11.60 67.49
CA LEU A 455 43.35 -10.29 66.82
C LEU A 455 44.38 -9.33 67.43
N ILE A 456 44.35 -9.13 68.75
CA ILE A 456 45.27 -8.14 69.42
C ILE A 456 46.72 -8.62 69.26
N ARG A 457 47.02 -9.92 69.38
CA ARG A 457 48.38 -10.45 69.20
C ARG A 457 48.88 -10.22 67.77
N LYS A 458 48.02 -10.36 66.79
CA LYS A 458 48.35 -10.14 65.37
C LYS A 458 48.70 -8.65 65.14
N VAL A 459 47.92 -7.75 65.68
CA VAL A 459 48.19 -6.28 65.64
C VAL A 459 49.50 -5.99 66.33
N ALA A 460 49.68 -6.45 67.60
CA ALA A 460 50.88 -6.18 68.39
C ALA A 460 52.19 -6.77 67.74
N SER A 461 52.09 -7.85 66.96
CA SER A 461 53.23 -8.42 66.26
C SER A 461 53.52 -7.79 64.88
N SER A 462 52.73 -6.84 64.47
CA SER A 462 52.81 -6.19 63.19
C SER A 462 52.97 -4.68 63.31
N PRO A 463 54.18 -4.17 63.54
CA PRO A 463 54.43 -2.72 63.74
C PRO A 463 54.12 -1.96 62.41
N VAL A 464 53.68 -0.72 62.56
CA VAL A 464 53.41 0.19 61.43
C VAL A 464 54.70 0.81 60.94
N GLU A 465 54.94 0.63 59.64
CA GLU A 465 56.12 1.25 59.03
C GLU A 465 55.84 2.73 58.67
N CYS A 466 56.46 3.60 59.47
CA CYS A 466 56.44 5.04 59.23
C CYS A 466 57.88 5.56 59.12
N SER A 467 58.45 5.31 57.94
CA SER A 467 59.85 5.63 57.66
C SER A 467 60.28 7.03 58.21
N PRO A 468 61.38 7.19 59.00
CA PRO A 468 62.36 6.15 59.35
C PRO A 468 61.99 5.30 60.56
N HIS A 469 60.81 5.43 61.15
CA HIS A 469 60.38 4.82 62.40
C HIS A 469 59.47 3.61 62.19
N GLN A 470 59.55 2.64 63.10
CA GLN A 470 58.53 1.60 63.26
C GLN A 470 57.74 1.96 64.57
N ILE A 471 56.40 1.83 64.45
CA ILE A 471 55.52 2.18 65.57
C ILE A 471 54.79 0.91 66.01
N ASP A 472 55.03 0.50 67.25
CA ASP A 472 54.30 -0.60 67.87
C ASP A 472 52.90 -0.15 68.25
N ILE A 473 51.90 -0.90 67.82
CA ILE A 473 50.50 -0.64 68.09
C ILE A 473 49.95 -1.79 68.92
N THR A 474 49.24 -1.39 69.99
CA THR A 474 48.45 -2.34 70.77
C THR A 474 46.99 -1.87 70.86
N LEU A 475 46.12 -2.78 71.21
CA LEU A 475 44.68 -2.51 71.33
C LEU A 475 44.20 -2.86 72.74
N SER A 476 43.29 -2.02 73.26
CA SER A 476 42.48 -2.36 74.43
C SER A 476 41.09 -2.71 74.01
N VAL A 477 40.66 -3.92 74.29
CA VAL A 477 39.41 -4.52 73.75
C VAL A 477 38.45 -4.80 74.94
N GLY A 478 37.21 -4.37 74.79
CA GLY A 478 36.07 -4.79 75.57
C GLY A 478 35.07 -5.56 74.73
N ALA A 479 34.53 -6.67 75.18
CA ALA A 479 33.55 -7.42 74.47
C ALA A 479 32.49 -8.01 75.40
N LYS A 480 31.26 -8.00 74.90
CA LYS A 480 30.14 -8.59 75.63
C LYS A 480 29.15 -9.28 74.67
N PRO A 481 28.84 -10.56 74.96
CA PRO A 481 27.69 -11.20 74.36
C PRO A 481 26.40 -10.52 74.81
N ARG A 482 25.48 -10.21 73.90
CA ARG A 482 24.17 -9.66 74.21
C ARG A 482 23.34 -10.70 74.96
N THR A 483 22.75 -10.24 76.05
CA THR A 483 21.70 -10.92 76.80
C THR A 483 20.38 -10.14 76.64
N ASP A 484 19.81 -9.60 77.67
CA ASP A 484 18.50 -8.88 77.62
C ASP A 484 18.66 -7.36 77.60
N GLU A 485 19.90 -6.86 77.46
CA GLU A 485 20.15 -5.40 77.52
C GLU A 485 19.65 -4.70 76.25
N ASN A 486 19.23 -3.47 76.41
CA ASN A 486 19.04 -2.55 75.32
C ASN A 486 20.39 -2.11 74.71
N GLY A 487 20.33 -1.52 73.49
CA GLY A 487 21.57 -1.14 72.79
C GLY A 487 22.46 -0.19 73.47
N GLU A 488 21.92 0.76 74.30
CA GLU A 488 22.69 1.76 75.07
C GLU A 488 23.38 1.09 76.22
N GLU A 489 22.69 0.22 76.94
CA GLU A 489 23.24 -0.57 78.02
C GLU A 489 24.38 -1.49 77.58
N LEU A 490 24.19 -2.17 76.39
CA LEU A 490 25.21 -3.01 75.86
C LEU A 490 26.47 -2.24 75.44
N MET A 491 26.30 -1.10 74.75
CA MET A 491 27.43 -0.20 74.43
C MET A 491 28.16 0.25 75.62
N LYS A 492 27.43 0.73 76.65
CA LYS A 492 28.04 1.20 77.94
C LYS A 492 28.79 0.09 78.66
N ALA A 493 28.30 -1.15 78.61
CA ALA A 493 28.99 -2.30 79.22
C ALA A 493 30.28 -2.62 78.51
N VAL A 494 30.29 -2.61 77.15
CA VAL A 494 31.49 -2.82 76.33
C VAL A 494 32.54 -1.72 76.56
N ASP A 495 32.12 -0.48 76.64
CA ASP A 495 33.01 0.64 76.97
C ASP A 495 33.63 0.49 78.36
N GLY A 496 32.84 0.04 79.37
CA GLY A 496 33.35 -0.32 80.67
C GLY A 496 34.45 -1.38 80.66
N LEU A 497 34.22 -2.47 79.91
CA LEU A 497 35.19 -3.56 79.73
C LEU A 497 36.45 -3.08 78.97
N MET A 498 36.33 -2.25 78.00
CA MET A 498 37.45 -1.64 77.27
C MET A 498 38.28 -0.75 78.21
N TYR A 499 37.62 -0.02 79.10
CA TYR A 499 38.29 0.79 80.13
C TYR A 499 39.04 -0.10 81.16
N GLU A 500 38.46 -1.23 81.57
CA GLU A 500 39.15 -2.25 82.39
C GLU A 500 40.44 -2.78 81.72
N SER A 501 40.36 -3.08 80.39
CA SER A 501 41.53 -3.47 79.60
C SER A 501 42.62 -2.39 79.62
N LYS A 502 42.26 -1.11 79.53
CA LYS A 502 43.19 0.01 79.64
C LYS A 502 43.88 0.09 81.04
N GLN A 503 43.10 -0.18 82.10
CA GLN A 503 43.64 -0.19 83.50
C GLN A 503 44.51 -1.44 83.77
N ALA A 504 44.16 -2.58 83.21
CA ALA A 504 44.92 -3.84 83.37
C ALA A 504 46.31 -3.79 82.74
N GLY A 505 46.71 -2.70 82.10
CA GLY A 505 48.03 -2.55 81.50
C GLY A 505 48.01 -2.39 79.99
N ARG A 506 46.82 -2.32 79.32
CA ARG A 506 46.62 -2.23 77.89
C ARG A 506 47.00 -3.56 77.15
N ASN A 507 46.89 -3.60 75.83
CA ASN A 507 47.19 -4.78 75.04
C ASN A 507 46.52 -6.05 75.60
N CYS A 508 45.28 -5.96 76.00
CA CYS A 508 44.52 -7.08 76.57
C CYS A 508 43.02 -7.00 76.23
N VAL A 509 42.34 -8.05 76.48
CA VAL A 509 40.91 -8.25 76.19
C VAL A 509 40.15 -8.46 77.50
N SER A 510 39.14 -7.71 77.73
CA SER A 510 38.14 -7.94 78.81
C SER A 510 36.83 -8.43 78.16
N VAL A 511 36.40 -9.60 78.50
CA VAL A 511 35.13 -10.20 78.03
C VAL A 511 34.25 -10.36 79.28
N SER A 512 33.00 -9.93 79.15
CA SER A 512 32.01 -10.17 80.23
C SER A 512 31.67 -11.68 80.22
N ASP A 513 31.84 -12.31 81.37
CA ASP A 513 31.24 -13.60 81.64
C ASP A 513 29.71 -13.47 81.65
N VAL A 514 29.04 -14.33 80.86
CA VAL A 514 27.58 -14.39 80.94
C VAL A 514 27.25 -14.98 82.31
N ALA A 515 26.78 -14.16 83.24
CA ALA A 515 26.27 -14.63 84.52
C ALA A 515 24.89 -15.31 84.33
#